data_29c750cf8f2935e4dec597efde184e47
#
_entry.id   29c750cf8f2935e4dec597efde184e47
#
_cell.length_a   1.000
_cell.length_b   1.000
_cell.length_c   1.000
_cell.angle_alpha   90.00
_cell.angle_beta   90.00
_cell.angle_gamma   90.00
#
_symmetry.space_group_name_H-M   'P 1'
#
loop_
_entity.id
_entity.type
_entity.pdbx_description
1 polymer ?
#
loop_
_entity_poly.entity_id
_entity_poly.type
_entity_poly.pdbx_seq_one_letter_code
_entity_poly.pdbx_strand_id
1 'polypeptide(L)'
;MAETAAPRLPSSAEQLVKTSAKRTREIFAADFAASSALDHASNGSFSIHPTTPAPSAAADQAAIASRIRNEYEQVRELPPALAAKMASAASTAAERRKKIKAQNAEEKASDPKMQTMIERVSEKTDTARDAQSMQLAVRAGGRGAAPNAQGPTPQRDQTSSALVRKDVVRQAKPDWHAPWKVKTVVSGHMGWVRSVCMEPGNEWFATGAADRTIKIWDLASGQLKLTLTGHISAVRGLAVSPRHPYLFSCGEDKMVKCWDLETNKVIRHYHGHLSGVYSLSLHPTIDVLCTGGRDGVVRVWDMRSRSNIHVLGGHKGTISSIQCQEAEPQVISGSMDSTIRLWDLVAGKTRAVLTHHKKSVRALALHPTEFTFASGSAQSAKQWLCPNGDFMQNFSPVNSIINTLAANEDNIMFAGSDNGEISFYDWKSGHRFQHGESIAQPGSLEAEAGVMCSTFDKTGLRLITGESDKSIKIWKQDESASEETHPLDWKPTLGRQKF
;
A
#
# COMPACT_ATOMS: atom_id res chain seq x y z
N MET A 1 -8.31 -57.63 -9.38
CA MET A 1 -8.94 -56.34 -9.05
C MET A 1 -8.82 -56.16 -7.54
N ALA A 2 -7.88 -55.36 -7.10
CA ALA A 2 -7.68 -55.06 -5.69
C ALA A 2 -8.32 -53.68 -5.45
N GLU A 3 -9.42 -53.66 -4.69
CA GLU A 3 -10.00 -52.44 -4.16
C GLU A 3 -9.03 -51.82 -3.16
N THR A 4 -8.50 -50.65 -3.49
CA THR A 4 -7.73 -49.82 -2.59
C THR A 4 -8.67 -49.18 -1.58
N ALA A 5 -8.71 -49.75 -0.37
CA ALA A 5 -9.44 -49.17 0.76
C ALA A 5 -8.90 -47.77 1.10
N ALA A 6 -9.78 -46.79 1.11
CA ALA A 6 -9.47 -45.42 1.51
C ALA A 6 -8.95 -45.41 2.97
N PRO A 7 -7.98 -44.55 3.33
CA PRO A 7 -7.42 -44.49 4.68
C PRO A 7 -8.50 -44.07 5.68
N ARG A 8 -8.74 -44.87 6.70
CA ARG A 8 -9.65 -44.56 7.81
C ARG A 8 -9.08 -43.40 8.63
N LEU A 9 -9.79 -42.29 8.64
CA LEU A 9 -9.47 -41.15 9.52
C LEU A 9 -9.55 -41.57 10.99
N PRO A 10 -8.67 -41.07 11.86
CA PRO A 10 -8.73 -41.38 13.29
C PRO A 10 -10.08 -40.93 13.90
N SER A 11 -10.57 -41.68 14.85
CA SER A 11 -11.92 -41.53 15.45
C SER A 11 -12.27 -40.13 15.95
N SER A 12 -11.28 -39.33 16.35
CA SER A 12 -11.43 -37.93 16.75
C SER A 12 -11.75 -37.02 15.55
N ALA A 13 -11.17 -37.28 14.39
CA ALA A 13 -11.42 -36.51 13.16
C ALA A 13 -12.82 -36.79 12.59
N GLU A 14 -13.29 -38.05 12.69
CA GLU A 14 -14.66 -38.40 12.30
C GLU A 14 -15.72 -37.73 13.17
N GLN A 15 -15.47 -37.64 14.50
CA GLN A 15 -16.36 -36.91 15.41
C GLN A 15 -16.39 -35.42 15.09
N LEU A 16 -15.27 -34.79 14.77
CA LEU A 16 -15.19 -33.39 14.37
C LEU A 16 -15.93 -33.14 13.05
N VAL A 17 -15.81 -34.02 12.06
CA VAL A 17 -16.54 -33.93 10.81
C VAL A 17 -18.05 -34.09 11.03
N LYS A 18 -18.48 -35.04 11.86
CA LYS A 18 -19.90 -35.25 12.19
C LYS A 18 -20.49 -34.05 12.95
N THR A 19 -19.76 -33.47 13.88
CA THR A 19 -20.20 -32.26 14.61
C THR A 19 -20.25 -31.04 13.75
N SER A 20 -19.29 -30.86 12.83
CA SER A 20 -19.28 -29.79 11.83
C SER A 20 -20.46 -29.92 10.86
N ALA A 21 -20.73 -31.12 10.34
CA ALA A 21 -21.86 -31.37 9.44
C ALA A 21 -23.22 -31.18 10.14
N LYS A 22 -23.32 -31.52 11.43
CA LYS A 22 -24.53 -31.25 12.22
C LYS A 22 -24.77 -29.77 12.41
N ARG A 23 -23.73 -28.99 12.75
CA ARG A 23 -23.81 -27.53 12.85
C ARG A 23 -24.22 -26.85 11.56
N THR A 24 -23.63 -27.28 10.44
CA THR A 24 -24.00 -26.75 9.13
C THR A 24 -25.47 -26.98 8.83
N ARG A 25 -25.99 -28.19 9.11
CA ARG A 25 -27.42 -28.48 8.94
C ARG A 25 -28.33 -27.66 9.85
N GLU A 26 -27.92 -27.41 11.09
CA GLU A 26 -28.68 -26.58 12.05
C GLU A 26 -28.73 -25.11 11.62
N ILE A 27 -27.64 -24.56 11.06
CA ILE A 27 -27.60 -23.19 10.51
C ILE A 27 -28.55 -23.09 9.31
N PHE A 28 -28.45 -23.98 8.34
CA PHE A 28 -29.32 -23.96 7.17
C PHE A 28 -30.79 -24.28 7.49
N ALA A 29 -31.08 -25.06 8.51
CA ALA A 29 -32.45 -25.31 8.94
C ALA A 29 -33.10 -24.08 9.60
N ALA A 30 -32.31 -23.27 10.30
CA ALA A 30 -32.78 -22.00 10.87
C ALA A 30 -33.12 -20.96 9.76
N ASP A 31 -32.30 -20.87 8.73
CA ASP A 31 -32.53 -19.97 7.59
C ASP A 31 -33.74 -20.42 6.75
N PHE A 32 -33.95 -21.72 6.59
CA PHE A 32 -35.12 -22.27 5.89
C PHE A 32 -36.43 -22.02 6.64
N ALA A 33 -36.40 -22.09 7.95
CA ALA A 33 -37.56 -21.76 8.78
C ALA A 33 -37.92 -20.27 8.73
N ALA A 34 -36.90 -19.40 8.64
CA ALA A 34 -37.07 -17.96 8.49
C ALA A 34 -37.64 -17.59 7.10
N SER A 35 -37.18 -18.25 6.01
CA SER A 35 -37.67 -17.99 4.66
C SER A 35 -39.09 -18.49 4.44
N SER A 36 -39.45 -19.66 5.00
CA SER A 36 -40.82 -20.19 4.92
C SER A 36 -41.85 -19.35 5.70
N ALA A 37 -41.43 -18.65 6.74
CA ALA A 37 -42.29 -17.72 7.48
C ALA A 37 -42.57 -16.42 6.67
N LEU A 38 -41.66 -16.02 5.76
CA LEU A 38 -41.85 -14.85 4.90
C LEU A 38 -42.79 -15.15 3.71
N ASP A 39 -42.82 -16.37 3.19
CA ASP A 39 -43.68 -16.76 2.06
C ASP A 39 -45.15 -16.92 2.50
N HIS A 40 -45.46 -17.14 3.76
CA HIS A 40 -46.83 -17.20 4.28
C HIS A 40 -47.42 -15.85 4.71
N ALA A 41 -46.62 -14.78 4.72
CA ALA A 41 -47.07 -13.43 5.11
C ALA A 41 -47.67 -12.59 3.99
N SER A 42 -47.76 -13.10 2.73
CA SER A 42 -48.24 -12.35 1.57
C SER A 42 -49.72 -12.53 1.24
N ASN A 43 -50.50 -13.31 2.01
CA ASN A 43 -51.95 -13.41 1.80
C ASN A 43 -52.72 -13.29 3.12
N GLY A 44 -53.31 -12.10 3.33
CA GLY A 44 -54.48 -11.94 4.19
C GLY A 44 -54.32 -11.13 5.45
N SER A 45 -54.92 -9.94 5.39
CA SER A 45 -55.51 -9.07 6.45
C SER A 45 -54.81 -8.90 7.79
N PHE A 46 -54.46 -7.66 8.03
CA PHE A 46 -54.08 -7.04 9.31
C PHE A 46 -55.03 -7.38 10.45
N SER A 47 -54.47 -7.92 11.52
CA SER A 47 -54.99 -7.80 12.86
C SER A 47 -53.78 -7.67 13.83
N ILE A 48 -53.71 -6.50 14.42
CA ILE A 48 -52.71 -6.13 15.42
C ILE A 48 -53.14 -6.67 16.77
N HIS A 49 -52.36 -7.57 17.36
CA HIS A 49 -52.28 -7.72 18.81
C HIS A 49 -50.83 -7.86 19.25
N PRO A 50 -50.39 -7.05 20.24
CA PRO A 50 -49.04 -7.09 20.77
C PRO A 50 -48.94 -8.12 21.88
N THR A 51 -47.80 -8.73 22.05
CA THR A 51 -47.19 -9.09 23.32
C THR A 51 -46.39 -10.41 23.27
N THR A 52 -45.17 -10.25 22.89
CA THR A 52 -44.09 -10.97 23.58
C THR A 52 -42.93 -10.02 23.75
N PRO A 53 -42.39 -9.80 24.95
CA PRO A 53 -41.26 -8.92 25.14
C PRO A 53 -40.05 -9.48 24.42
N ALA A 54 -39.37 -8.66 23.64
CA ALA A 54 -38.10 -8.99 23.02
C ALA A 54 -37.11 -9.47 24.10
N PRO A 55 -36.40 -10.58 23.88
CA PRO A 55 -35.36 -11.02 24.79
C PRO A 55 -34.34 -9.89 24.97
N SER A 56 -34.02 -9.56 26.22
CA SER A 56 -33.10 -8.48 26.51
C SER A 56 -31.72 -8.84 25.93
N ALA A 57 -31.07 -7.87 25.29
CA ALA A 57 -29.72 -8.05 24.73
C ALA A 57 -28.69 -8.65 25.72
N ALA A 58 -28.94 -8.50 27.02
CA ALA A 58 -28.15 -9.14 28.07
C ALA A 58 -28.36 -10.66 28.17
N ALA A 59 -29.57 -11.16 27.87
CA ALA A 59 -29.85 -12.60 27.89
C ALA A 59 -29.20 -13.30 26.68
N ASP A 60 -29.18 -12.64 25.51
CA ASP A 60 -28.52 -13.16 24.30
C ASP A 60 -27.00 -13.16 24.47
N GLN A 61 -26.42 -12.13 25.07
CA GLN A 61 -24.99 -12.09 25.39
C GLN A 61 -24.58 -13.17 26.40
N ALA A 62 -25.42 -13.43 27.41
CA ALA A 62 -25.17 -14.50 28.37
C ALA A 62 -25.26 -15.90 27.72
N ALA A 63 -26.21 -16.10 26.81
CA ALA A 63 -26.37 -17.35 26.05
C ALA A 63 -25.19 -17.56 25.08
N ILE A 64 -24.72 -16.52 24.40
CA ILE A 64 -23.54 -16.58 23.54
C ILE A 64 -22.28 -16.86 24.36
N ALA A 65 -22.09 -16.19 25.49
CA ALA A 65 -20.94 -16.39 26.36
C ALA A 65 -20.89 -17.82 26.97
N SER A 66 -22.05 -18.39 27.31
CA SER A 66 -22.13 -19.79 27.79
C SER A 66 -21.80 -20.81 26.70
N ARG A 67 -22.27 -20.59 25.46
CA ARG A 67 -21.92 -21.40 24.28
C ARG A 67 -20.44 -21.36 23.97
N ILE A 68 -19.87 -20.16 23.93
CA ILE A 68 -18.44 -19.98 23.71
C ILE A 68 -17.63 -20.68 24.80
N ARG A 69 -18.01 -20.57 26.07
CA ARG A 69 -17.33 -21.23 27.17
C ARG A 69 -17.37 -22.76 27.03
N ASN A 70 -18.52 -23.33 26.71
CA ASN A 70 -18.67 -24.80 26.55
C ASN A 70 -17.93 -25.32 25.31
N GLU A 71 -17.80 -24.52 24.24
CA GLU A 71 -17.07 -24.89 23.02
C GLU A 71 -15.56 -24.83 23.21
N TYR A 72 -15.05 -23.87 24.00
CA TYR A 72 -13.62 -23.67 24.21
C TYR A 72 -13.07 -24.40 25.45
N GLU A 73 -13.90 -24.88 26.36
CA GLU A 73 -13.44 -25.67 27.51
C GLU A 73 -12.80 -27.00 27.09
N GLN A 74 -13.32 -27.63 26.02
CA GLN A 74 -12.75 -28.86 25.47
C GLN A 74 -11.46 -28.64 24.66
N VAL A 75 -11.16 -27.40 24.26
CA VAL A 75 -9.93 -27.02 23.50
C VAL A 75 -8.82 -26.55 24.45
N ARG A 76 -9.12 -26.33 25.73
CA ARG A 76 -8.15 -25.88 26.74
C ARG A 76 -7.11 -26.93 27.07
N GLU A 77 -7.45 -28.21 26.92
CA GLU A 77 -6.51 -29.31 27.11
C GLU A 77 -5.99 -29.78 25.77
N LEU A 78 -4.71 -29.48 25.49
CA LEU A 78 -4.02 -29.99 24.30
C LEU A 78 -4.04 -31.53 24.35
N PRO A 79 -4.33 -32.22 23.23
CA PRO A 79 -4.21 -33.66 23.14
C PRO A 79 -2.84 -34.12 23.66
N PRO A 80 -2.77 -35.19 24.49
CA PRO A 80 -1.54 -35.57 25.18
C PRO A 80 -0.36 -35.82 24.24
N ALA A 81 -0.62 -36.27 23.02
CA ALA A 81 0.40 -36.44 21.98
C ALA A 81 1.00 -35.10 21.46
N LEU A 82 0.23 -34.00 21.41
CA LEU A 82 0.70 -32.68 21.06
C LEU A 82 1.39 -31.98 22.24
N ALA A 83 0.88 -32.17 23.46
CA ALA A 83 1.52 -31.67 24.66
C ALA A 83 2.92 -32.29 24.87
N ALA A 84 3.05 -33.61 24.66
CA ALA A 84 4.34 -34.29 24.69
C ALA A 84 5.34 -33.79 23.61
N LYS A 85 4.88 -33.54 22.40
CA LYS A 85 5.72 -32.95 21.33
C LYS A 85 6.14 -31.51 21.63
N MET A 86 5.28 -30.69 22.21
CA MET A 86 5.64 -29.33 22.62
C MET A 86 6.58 -29.30 23.83
N ALA A 87 6.42 -30.22 24.79
CA ALA A 87 7.34 -30.38 25.91
C ALA A 87 8.74 -30.81 25.44
N SER A 88 8.82 -31.78 24.52
CA SER A 88 10.11 -32.20 23.92
C SER A 88 10.76 -31.12 23.08
N ALA A 89 9.99 -30.32 22.32
CA ALA A 89 10.51 -29.19 21.57
C ALA A 89 10.99 -28.05 22.49
N ALA A 90 10.33 -27.82 23.60
CA ALA A 90 10.72 -26.83 24.61
C ALA A 90 12.02 -27.23 25.34
N SER A 91 12.20 -28.54 25.68
CA SER A 91 13.42 -29.03 26.29
C SER A 91 14.63 -28.94 25.36
N THR A 92 14.47 -29.30 24.07
CA THR A 92 15.53 -29.18 23.07
C THR A 92 15.89 -27.73 22.77
N ALA A 93 14.92 -26.80 22.81
CA ALA A 93 15.18 -25.36 22.67
C ALA A 93 15.91 -24.78 23.91
N ALA A 94 15.58 -25.25 25.11
CA ALA A 94 16.26 -24.86 26.34
C ALA A 94 17.70 -25.37 26.39
N GLU A 95 17.95 -26.59 25.93
CA GLU A 95 19.31 -27.17 25.82
C GLU A 95 20.14 -26.44 24.76
N ARG A 96 19.57 -26.11 23.62
CA ARG A 96 20.25 -25.27 22.60
C ARG A 96 20.62 -23.89 23.16
N ARG A 97 19.72 -23.25 23.91
CA ARG A 97 20.00 -21.97 24.58
C ARG A 97 21.10 -22.09 25.64
N LYS A 98 21.16 -23.20 26.40
CA LYS A 98 22.25 -23.48 27.35
C LYS A 98 23.58 -23.71 26.63
N LYS A 99 23.62 -24.46 25.53
CA LYS A 99 24.82 -24.67 24.73
C LYS A 99 25.36 -23.40 24.12
N ILE A 100 24.48 -22.54 23.55
CA ILE A 100 24.86 -21.23 22.98
C ILE A 100 25.39 -20.29 24.11
N LYS A 101 24.78 -20.30 25.29
CA LYS A 101 25.30 -19.53 26.43
C LYS A 101 26.66 -20.04 26.93
N ALA A 102 26.90 -21.35 26.92
CA ALA A 102 28.17 -21.93 27.31
C ALA A 102 29.26 -21.61 26.26
N GLN A 103 28.98 -21.74 24.97
CA GLN A 103 29.91 -21.39 23.89
C GLN A 103 30.26 -19.90 23.91
N ASN A 104 29.29 -19.00 24.09
CA ASN A 104 29.53 -17.57 24.24
C ASN A 104 30.27 -17.19 25.52
N ALA A 105 30.22 -18.03 26.57
CA ALA A 105 31.00 -17.83 27.78
C ALA A 105 32.44 -18.29 27.59
N GLU A 106 32.68 -19.37 26.86
CA GLU A 106 34.03 -19.87 26.52
C GLU A 106 34.74 -18.94 25.51
N GLU A 107 34.03 -18.40 24.49
CA GLU A 107 34.58 -17.38 23.60
C GLU A 107 34.94 -16.08 24.32
N LYS A 108 34.14 -15.65 25.32
CA LYS A 108 34.45 -14.49 26.16
C LYS A 108 35.62 -14.69 27.12
N ALA A 109 35.94 -15.94 27.47
CA ALA A 109 37.07 -16.27 28.33
C ALA A 109 38.41 -16.34 27.58
N SER A 110 38.39 -16.47 26.25
CA SER A 110 39.61 -16.70 25.44
C SER A 110 40.23 -15.42 24.86
N ASP A 111 39.59 -14.25 24.97
CA ASP A 111 40.08 -13.01 24.33
C ASP A 111 40.52 -11.96 25.38
N PRO A 112 41.85 -11.82 25.68
CA PRO A 112 42.39 -10.92 26.72
C PRO A 112 42.09 -9.42 26.44
N LYS A 113 41.82 -9.06 25.15
CA LYS A 113 41.47 -7.68 24.80
C LYS A 113 40.02 -7.30 25.16
N MET A 114 39.11 -8.29 25.26
CA MET A 114 37.72 -8.07 25.68
C MET A 114 37.62 -7.87 27.19
N GLN A 115 38.44 -8.57 27.98
CA GLN A 115 38.44 -8.40 29.47
C GLN A 115 38.87 -7.00 29.86
N THR A 116 39.90 -6.46 29.22
CA THR A 116 40.37 -5.08 29.49
C THR A 116 39.37 -4.00 29.06
N MET A 117 38.51 -4.27 28.08
CA MET A 117 37.41 -3.38 27.70
C MET A 117 36.25 -3.41 28.69
N ILE A 118 35.92 -4.59 29.21
CA ILE A 118 34.85 -4.73 30.22
C ILE A 118 35.22 -4.08 31.52
N GLU A 119 36.47 -4.22 31.99
CA GLU A 119 36.96 -3.52 33.16
C GLU A 119 36.95 -2.00 33.00
N ARG A 120 37.36 -1.45 31.86
CA ARG A 120 37.30 -0.01 31.57
C ARG A 120 35.85 0.53 31.46
N VAL A 121 34.86 -0.29 31.14
CA VAL A 121 33.46 0.11 31.11
C VAL A 121 32.84 0.04 32.50
N SER A 122 33.23 -0.92 33.37
CA SER A 122 32.77 -1.00 34.76
C SER A 122 33.34 0.17 35.59
N GLU A 123 34.62 0.52 35.45
CA GLU A 123 35.22 1.70 36.12
C GLU A 123 34.53 3.01 35.69
N LYS A 124 34.10 3.14 34.42
CA LYS A 124 33.37 4.34 33.98
C LYS A 124 31.92 4.40 34.46
N THR A 125 31.28 3.26 34.76
CA THR A 125 29.92 3.24 35.33
C THR A 125 29.93 3.56 36.82
N ASP A 126 30.98 3.19 37.54
CA ASP A 126 31.14 3.51 38.97
C ASP A 126 31.46 4.98 39.17
N THR A 127 32.36 5.55 38.37
CA THR A 127 32.66 7.00 38.40
C THR A 127 31.47 7.86 37.96
N ALA A 128 30.59 7.38 37.11
CA ALA A 128 29.36 8.09 36.72
C ALA A 128 28.29 8.08 37.83
N ARG A 129 28.22 7.00 38.63
CA ARG A 129 27.34 6.93 39.80
C ARG A 129 27.78 7.86 40.93
N ASP A 130 29.07 7.93 41.19
CA ASP A 130 29.61 8.82 42.21
C ASP A 130 29.48 10.32 41.82
N ALA A 131 29.57 10.63 40.53
CA ALA A 131 29.34 11.99 40.04
C ALA A 131 27.85 12.43 40.12
N GLN A 132 26.90 11.50 39.98
CA GLN A 132 25.47 11.79 40.18
C GLN A 132 25.10 11.94 41.65
N SER A 133 25.73 11.20 42.58
CA SER A 133 25.50 11.34 44.01
C SER A 133 26.08 12.67 44.55
N MET A 134 27.19 13.14 44.00
CA MET A 134 27.80 14.45 44.34
C MET A 134 26.97 15.65 43.84
N GLN A 135 26.31 15.56 42.68
CA GLN A 135 25.44 16.63 42.18
C GLN A 135 24.13 16.80 42.97
N LEU A 136 23.67 15.78 43.64
CA LEU A 136 22.48 15.83 44.51
C LEU A 136 22.82 16.44 45.90
N ALA A 137 24.07 16.34 46.37
CA ALA A 137 24.52 16.92 47.67
C ALA A 137 24.80 18.44 47.59
N VAL A 138 25.21 18.97 46.46
CA VAL A 138 25.54 20.40 46.26
C VAL A 138 24.31 21.32 46.16
N ARG A 139 23.11 20.75 46.03
CA ARG A 139 21.86 21.54 45.86
C ARG A 139 21.14 21.88 47.16
N ALA A 140 21.70 21.47 48.29
CA ALA A 140 21.09 21.66 49.63
C ALA A 140 21.79 22.66 50.55
N GLY A 141 22.83 23.37 50.12
CA GLY A 141 23.55 24.32 51.02
C GLY A 141 23.85 25.66 50.36
N GLY A 142 23.31 26.73 50.93
CA GLY A 142 23.27 28.09 50.41
C GLY A 142 24.52 28.93 50.58
N ARG A 143 24.49 30.03 49.86
CA ARG A 143 25.10 31.37 50.00
C ARG A 143 26.49 31.49 50.66
N GLY A 144 27.46 32.07 49.88
CA GLY A 144 28.62 32.76 50.45
C GLY A 144 29.76 33.00 49.48
N ALA A 145 29.89 34.25 49.05
CA ALA A 145 31.07 35.05 48.71
C ALA A 145 32.30 34.43 47.97
N ALA A 146 32.71 35.13 46.91
CA ALA A 146 34.00 35.05 46.23
C ALA A 146 35.15 35.57 47.14
N PRO A 147 36.46 35.23 46.83
CA PRO A 147 37.23 36.04 45.90
C PRO A 147 38.33 35.33 45.09
N ASN A 148 38.61 35.91 43.92
CA ASN A 148 39.85 35.98 43.15
C ASN A 148 41.05 35.10 43.51
N ALA A 149 41.50 34.27 42.52
CA ALA A 149 42.91 33.95 42.30
C ALA A 149 43.16 33.55 40.84
N GLN A 150 43.97 34.32 40.14
CA GLN A 150 44.55 34.07 38.83
C GLN A 150 45.56 32.92 38.90
N GLY A 151 45.48 31.94 38.09
CA GLY A 151 46.48 30.90 37.83
C GLY A 151 46.38 30.41 36.39
N PRO A 152 47.47 30.02 35.69
CA PRO A 152 47.56 29.86 34.26
C PRO A 152 46.78 28.63 33.79
N THR A 153 45.97 28.83 32.78
CA THR A 153 45.20 27.79 32.08
C THR A 153 46.12 26.81 31.34
N PRO A 154 46.04 25.51 31.61
CA PRO A 154 46.63 24.54 30.69
C PRO A 154 45.78 24.47 29.42
N GLN A 155 46.42 24.64 28.28
CA GLN A 155 45.85 24.36 26.95
C GLN A 155 45.36 22.92 26.93
N ARG A 156 44.05 22.76 26.91
CA ARG A 156 43.38 21.48 26.78
C ARG A 156 43.37 21.14 25.30
N ASP A 157 44.25 20.20 24.92
CA ASP A 157 44.25 19.60 23.59
C ASP A 157 42.83 19.17 23.23
N GLN A 158 42.25 19.86 22.24
CA GLN A 158 40.93 19.54 21.65
C GLN A 158 41.06 18.36 20.68
N THR A 159 41.66 17.25 21.11
CA THR A 159 41.54 15.96 20.43
C THR A 159 40.58 15.05 21.21
N SER A 160 39.43 15.57 21.55
CA SER A 160 38.39 14.77 22.18
C SER A 160 37.30 14.47 21.19
N SER A 161 37.23 13.19 20.85
CA SER A 161 35.97 12.52 20.54
C SER A 161 34.94 13.45 19.87
N ALA A 162 35.20 13.82 18.61
CA ALA A 162 34.15 14.09 17.73
C ALA A 162 33.30 12.78 17.71
N LEU A 163 32.32 12.73 18.59
CA LEU A 163 31.13 11.95 18.27
C LEU A 163 30.82 12.33 16.84
N VAL A 164 31.15 11.45 15.91
CA VAL A 164 30.75 11.57 14.52
C VAL A 164 29.27 11.85 14.62
N ARG A 165 28.90 13.11 14.52
CA ARG A 165 27.51 13.50 14.34
C ARG A 165 27.17 12.76 13.06
N LYS A 166 26.47 11.63 13.20
CA LYS A 166 25.85 10.96 12.10
C LYS A 166 25.19 12.09 11.34
N ASP A 167 25.68 12.39 10.15
CA ASP A 167 25.27 13.55 9.39
C ASP A 167 23.76 13.60 9.45
N VAL A 168 23.24 14.62 10.10
CA VAL A 168 21.81 14.89 10.14
C VAL A 168 21.52 15.18 8.68
N VAL A 169 20.91 14.22 7.99
CA VAL A 169 20.49 14.38 6.60
C VAL A 169 19.60 15.61 6.61
N ARG A 170 20.20 16.75 6.23
CA ARG A 170 19.44 17.99 6.09
C ARG A 170 18.47 17.76 4.96
N GLN A 171 17.20 17.77 5.29
CA GLN A 171 16.15 17.74 4.28
C GLN A 171 16.43 18.86 3.29
N ALA A 172 16.49 18.54 1.99
CA ALA A 172 16.74 19.54 0.96
C ALA A 172 15.66 20.63 1.07
N LYS A 173 16.05 21.89 0.84
CA LYS A 173 15.05 22.96 0.75
C LYS A 173 14.16 22.65 -0.44
N PRO A 174 12.82 22.64 -0.29
CA PRO A 174 11.91 22.43 -1.40
C PRO A 174 12.02 23.57 -2.43
N ASP A 175 11.89 23.20 -3.70
CA ASP A 175 11.75 24.16 -4.78
C ASP A 175 10.34 24.78 -4.70
N TRP A 176 10.19 26.03 -5.16
CA TRP A 176 8.87 26.66 -5.23
C TRP A 176 8.10 26.16 -6.44
N HIS A 177 6.82 25.81 -6.24
CA HIS A 177 5.91 25.39 -7.29
C HIS A 177 4.61 26.19 -7.26
N ALA A 178 4.09 26.54 -8.42
CA ALA A 178 2.80 27.20 -8.51
C ALA A 178 1.66 26.28 -8.05
N PRO A 179 0.63 26.78 -7.34
CA PRO A 179 -0.51 25.98 -6.91
C PRO A 179 -1.36 25.52 -8.11
N TRP A 180 -1.98 24.36 -7.94
CA TRP A 180 -2.86 23.75 -8.94
C TRP A 180 -4.32 24.07 -8.67
N LYS A 181 -5.07 24.44 -9.71
CA LYS A 181 -6.50 24.73 -9.64
C LYS A 181 -7.28 23.92 -10.67
N VAL A 182 -8.53 23.55 -10.32
CA VAL A 182 -9.45 22.90 -11.25
C VAL A 182 -9.81 23.91 -12.34
N LYS A 183 -9.54 23.57 -13.58
CA LYS A 183 -9.89 24.38 -14.76
C LYS A 183 -11.21 23.94 -15.38
N THR A 184 -11.38 22.62 -15.55
CA THR A 184 -12.52 22.05 -16.26
C THR A 184 -12.98 20.80 -15.54
N VAL A 185 -14.31 20.64 -15.46
CA VAL A 185 -14.93 19.41 -14.97
C VAL A 185 -15.71 18.81 -16.13
N VAL A 186 -15.40 17.57 -16.46
CA VAL A 186 -16.01 16.82 -17.55
C VAL A 186 -16.87 15.72 -16.95
N SER A 187 -18.14 15.68 -17.32
CA SER A 187 -19.08 14.64 -16.91
C SER A 187 -19.57 13.84 -18.10
N GLY A 188 -20.00 12.60 -17.88
CA GLY A 188 -20.54 11.76 -18.94
C GLY A 188 -20.41 10.26 -18.68
N HIS A 189 -19.61 9.84 -17.69
CA HIS A 189 -19.64 8.48 -17.19
C HIS A 189 -20.85 8.27 -16.24
N MET A 190 -21.39 7.05 -16.25
CA MET A 190 -22.48 6.65 -15.35
C MET A 190 -21.97 5.89 -14.12
N GLY A 191 -20.69 5.58 -14.08
CA GLY A 191 -20.04 4.89 -12.96
C GLY A 191 -18.72 5.54 -12.61
N TRP A 192 -18.14 5.15 -11.49
CA TRP A 192 -16.87 5.68 -10.98
C TRP A 192 -15.75 5.56 -12.02
N VAL A 193 -15.02 6.63 -12.24
CA VAL A 193 -13.87 6.65 -13.16
C VAL A 193 -12.68 5.99 -12.47
N ARG A 194 -12.26 4.83 -12.98
CA ARG A 194 -11.26 3.98 -12.32
C ARG A 194 -9.89 4.03 -12.96
N SER A 195 -9.80 4.40 -14.21
CA SER A 195 -8.55 4.47 -14.95
C SER A 195 -8.55 5.62 -15.93
N VAL A 196 -7.39 6.20 -16.12
CA VAL A 196 -7.14 7.28 -17.09
C VAL A 196 -5.79 7.02 -17.75
N CYS A 197 -5.68 7.29 -19.02
CA CYS A 197 -4.42 7.27 -19.73
C CYS A 197 -4.38 8.38 -20.80
N MET A 198 -3.18 8.93 -21.00
CA MET A 198 -2.92 9.94 -22.02
C MET A 198 -2.45 9.29 -23.30
N GLU A 199 -2.83 9.89 -24.41
CA GLU A 199 -2.24 9.59 -25.69
C GLU A 199 -0.81 10.12 -25.78
N PRO A 200 0.10 9.41 -26.49
CA PRO A 200 1.45 9.89 -26.73
C PRO A 200 1.53 11.22 -27.51
N GLY A 201 0.56 11.50 -28.39
CA GLY A 201 0.45 12.74 -29.15
C GLY A 201 -0.11 13.93 -28.37
N ASN A 202 -0.64 13.68 -27.15
CA ASN A 202 -1.22 14.70 -26.27
C ASN A 202 -2.45 15.44 -26.85
N GLU A 203 -3.18 14.82 -27.77
CA GLU A 203 -4.39 15.39 -28.36
C GLU A 203 -5.67 14.96 -27.62
N TRP A 204 -5.66 13.73 -27.10
CA TRP A 204 -6.81 13.15 -26.42
C TRP A 204 -6.39 12.28 -25.24
N PHE A 205 -7.34 11.97 -24.38
CA PHE A 205 -7.15 11.03 -23.29
C PHE A 205 -8.30 10.03 -23.23
N ALA A 206 -8.02 8.85 -22.70
CA ALA A 206 -9.02 7.81 -22.50
C ALA A 206 -9.28 7.58 -21.02
N THR A 207 -10.54 7.31 -20.70
CA THR A 207 -10.99 6.98 -19.34
C THR A 207 -11.79 5.68 -19.33
N GLY A 208 -11.56 4.87 -18.33
CA GLY A 208 -12.30 3.64 -18.10
C GLY A 208 -13.02 3.70 -16.76
N ALA A 209 -14.27 3.31 -16.77
CA ALA A 209 -15.12 3.44 -15.61
C ALA A 209 -15.84 2.14 -15.19
N ALA A 210 -16.50 2.21 -14.04
CA ALA A 210 -17.32 1.14 -13.51
C ALA A 210 -18.59 0.88 -14.34
N ASP A 211 -18.96 1.81 -15.22
CA ASP A 211 -20.05 1.65 -16.20
C ASP A 211 -19.71 0.68 -17.34
N ARG A 212 -18.54 0.03 -17.30
CA ARG A 212 -18.06 -0.95 -18.29
C ARG A 212 -17.69 -0.34 -19.64
N THR A 213 -17.64 0.99 -19.73
CA THR A 213 -17.30 1.71 -20.96
C THR A 213 -15.94 2.34 -20.87
N ILE A 214 -15.31 2.52 -22.02
CA ILE A 214 -14.13 3.34 -22.20
C ILE A 214 -14.54 4.54 -23.03
N LYS A 215 -14.21 5.72 -22.58
CA LYS A 215 -14.53 6.98 -23.29
C LYS A 215 -13.26 7.70 -23.66
N ILE A 216 -13.24 8.21 -24.88
CA ILE A 216 -12.13 8.99 -25.44
C ILE A 216 -12.58 10.44 -25.52
N TRP A 217 -11.79 11.33 -24.93
CA TRP A 217 -12.10 12.74 -24.77
C TRP A 217 -11.04 13.59 -25.45
N ASP A 218 -11.45 14.67 -26.04
CA ASP A 218 -10.54 15.68 -26.57
C ASP A 218 -9.92 16.48 -25.41
N LEU A 219 -8.60 16.59 -25.39
CA LEU A 219 -7.89 17.27 -24.30
C LEU A 219 -8.12 18.78 -24.29
N ALA A 220 -8.29 19.38 -25.47
CA ALA A 220 -8.45 20.83 -25.60
C ALA A 220 -9.84 21.30 -25.23
N SER A 221 -10.89 20.64 -25.76
CA SER A 221 -12.28 21.02 -25.58
C SER A 221 -12.97 20.30 -24.43
N GLY A 222 -12.44 19.15 -23.96
CA GLY A 222 -13.10 18.29 -23.00
C GLY A 222 -14.31 17.55 -23.55
N GLN A 223 -14.53 17.57 -24.87
CA GLN A 223 -15.69 16.92 -25.49
C GLN A 223 -15.46 15.42 -25.69
N LEU A 224 -16.53 14.66 -25.61
CA LEU A 224 -16.51 13.23 -25.88
C LEU A 224 -16.35 12.98 -27.37
N LYS A 225 -15.25 12.32 -27.77
CA LYS A 225 -15.02 11.90 -29.16
C LYS A 225 -15.64 10.54 -29.46
N LEU A 226 -15.46 9.57 -28.55
CA LEU A 226 -15.84 8.19 -28.79
C LEU A 226 -16.17 7.44 -27.50
N THR A 227 -17.08 6.47 -27.60
CA THR A 227 -17.37 5.52 -26.53
C THR A 227 -17.14 4.10 -27.02
N LEU A 228 -16.22 3.36 -26.37
CA LEU A 228 -15.94 1.97 -26.66
C LEU A 228 -16.67 1.08 -25.63
N THR A 229 -17.48 0.15 -26.16
CA THR A 229 -18.24 -0.81 -25.35
C THR A 229 -17.79 -2.22 -25.66
N GLY A 230 -17.77 -3.09 -24.66
CA GLY A 230 -17.36 -4.49 -24.84
C GLY A 230 -16.87 -5.20 -23.58
N HIS A 231 -16.48 -4.49 -22.54
CA HIS A 231 -16.23 -5.10 -21.22
C HIS A 231 -17.55 -5.48 -20.55
N ILE A 232 -17.56 -6.62 -19.87
CA ILE A 232 -18.73 -7.14 -19.13
C ILE A 232 -18.76 -6.56 -17.72
N SER A 233 -17.61 -6.17 -17.16
CA SER A 233 -17.48 -5.59 -15.84
C SER A 233 -16.65 -4.32 -15.87
N ALA A 234 -16.44 -3.69 -14.71
CA ALA A 234 -15.70 -2.44 -14.55
C ALA A 234 -14.31 -2.48 -15.21
N VAL A 235 -13.96 -1.41 -15.93
CA VAL A 235 -12.63 -1.21 -16.51
C VAL A 235 -11.71 -0.63 -15.44
N ARG A 236 -10.59 -1.32 -15.19
CA ARG A 236 -9.66 -1.00 -14.08
C ARG A 236 -8.33 -0.42 -14.53
N GLY A 237 -7.90 -0.71 -15.73
CA GLY A 237 -6.65 -0.20 -16.26
C GLY A 237 -6.73 0.05 -17.75
N LEU A 238 -6.04 1.10 -18.18
CA LEU A 238 -5.92 1.53 -19.56
C LEU A 238 -4.47 1.87 -19.87
N ALA A 239 -4.03 1.58 -21.09
CA ALA A 239 -2.77 2.07 -21.63
C ALA A 239 -2.86 2.22 -23.13
N VAL A 240 -2.31 3.31 -23.66
CA VAL A 240 -2.20 3.58 -25.09
C VAL A 240 -0.78 3.25 -25.54
N SER A 241 -0.67 2.52 -26.64
CA SER A 241 0.64 2.19 -27.21
C SER A 241 1.25 3.42 -27.90
N PRO A 242 2.53 3.74 -27.63
CA PRO A 242 3.21 4.84 -28.29
C PRO A 242 3.64 4.52 -29.74
N ARG A 243 3.66 3.23 -30.10
CA ARG A 243 4.18 2.78 -31.40
C ARG A 243 3.13 2.31 -32.38
N HIS A 244 1.97 1.91 -31.87
CA HIS A 244 0.89 1.34 -32.66
C HIS A 244 -0.43 2.02 -32.28
N PRO A 245 -1.40 2.14 -33.21
CA PRO A 245 -2.70 2.73 -32.90
C PRO A 245 -3.59 1.78 -32.06
N TYR A 246 -3.04 1.25 -30.96
CA TYR A 246 -3.71 0.31 -30.09
C TYR A 246 -3.93 0.88 -28.69
N LEU A 247 -5.13 0.66 -28.19
CA LEU A 247 -5.50 0.87 -26.81
C LEU A 247 -5.63 -0.48 -26.12
N PHE A 248 -5.03 -0.64 -24.95
CA PHE A 248 -5.18 -1.81 -24.11
C PHE A 248 -6.05 -1.48 -22.91
N SER A 249 -6.94 -2.38 -22.59
CA SER A 249 -7.81 -2.24 -21.42
C SER A 249 -7.87 -3.54 -20.62
N CYS A 250 -7.98 -3.42 -19.30
CA CYS A 250 -8.21 -4.55 -18.43
C CYS A 250 -9.40 -4.29 -17.51
N GLY A 251 -10.10 -5.35 -17.15
CA GLY A 251 -11.31 -5.26 -16.34
C GLY A 251 -11.47 -6.34 -15.28
N GLU A 252 -12.48 -6.17 -14.47
CA GLU A 252 -12.89 -7.16 -13.47
C GLU A 252 -13.49 -8.43 -14.08
N ASP A 253 -13.79 -8.41 -15.38
CA ASP A 253 -14.23 -9.55 -16.18
C ASP A 253 -13.11 -10.56 -16.49
N LYS A 254 -11.93 -10.41 -15.87
CA LYS A 254 -10.72 -11.24 -16.05
C LYS A 254 -10.08 -11.10 -17.43
N MET A 255 -10.58 -10.19 -18.25
CA MET A 255 -10.20 -10.03 -19.64
C MET A 255 -9.27 -8.83 -19.78
N VAL A 256 -8.28 -8.99 -20.66
CA VAL A 256 -7.50 -7.88 -21.19
C VAL A 256 -7.79 -7.82 -22.68
N LYS A 257 -8.12 -6.64 -23.18
CA LYS A 257 -8.53 -6.39 -24.56
C LYS A 257 -7.60 -5.42 -25.25
N CYS A 258 -7.32 -5.69 -26.51
CA CYS A 258 -6.63 -4.78 -27.41
C CYS A 258 -7.64 -4.20 -28.41
N TRP A 259 -7.75 -2.90 -28.42
CA TRP A 259 -8.63 -2.14 -29.30
C TRP A 259 -7.79 -1.51 -30.39
N ASP A 260 -8.27 -1.56 -31.59
CA ASP A 260 -7.75 -0.81 -32.71
C ASP A 260 -8.45 0.55 -32.75
N LEU A 261 -7.68 1.60 -32.68
CA LEU A 261 -8.19 2.99 -32.66
C LEU A 261 -8.62 3.49 -34.07
N GLU A 262 -8.16 2.83 -35.13
CA GLU A 262 -8.61 3.16 -36.50
C GLU A 262 -10.00 2.61 -36.77
N THR A 263 -10.25 1.36 -36.42
CA THR A 263 -11.53 0.68 -36.66
C THR A 263 -12.48 0.71 -35.47
N ASN A 264 -11.99 1.09 -34.28
CA ASN A 264 -12.73 1.15 -33.01
C ASN A 264 -13.29 -0.22 -32.57
N LYS A 265 -12.62 -1.30 -32.95
CA LYS A 265 -13.01 -2.67 -32.65
C LYS A 265 -11.98 -3.39 -31.79
N VAL A 266 -12.44 -4.38 -31.04
CA VAL A 266 -11.53 -5.27 -30.31
C VAL A 266 -10.91 -6.24 -31.31
N ILE A 267 -9.59 -6.21 -31.45
CA ILE A 267 -8.85 -7.11 -32.34
C ILE A 267 -8.23 -8.30 -31.60
N ARG A 268 -7.94 -8.17 -30.31
CA ARG A 268 -7.30 -9.23 -29.52
C ARG A 268 -7.88 -9.30 -28.12
N HIS A 269 -7.98 -10.53 -27.62
CA HIS A 269 -8.29 -10.84 -26.24
C HIS A 269 -7.14 -11.64 -25.63
N TYR A 270 -6.73 -11.30 -24.41
CA TYR A 270 -5.68 -12.02 -23.67
C TYR A 270 -6.37 -12.74 -22.52
N HIS A 271 -6.35 -14.07 -22.60
CA HIS A 271 -6.97 -14.95 -21.63
C HIS A 271 -5.93 -15.61 -20.74
N GLY A 272 -6.20 -15.75 -19.46
CA GLY A 272 -5.32 -16.46 -18.54
C GLY A 272 -5.42 -16.05 -17.09
N HIS A 273 -5.84 -14.80 -16.78
CA HIS A 273 -6.08 -14.41 -15.40
C HIS A 273 -7.27 -15.19 -14.80
N LEU A 274 -7.06 -15.69 -13.59
CA LEU A 274 -8.08 -16.46 -12.86
C LEU A 274 -9.10 -15.55 -12.18
N SER A 275 -8.77 -14.30 -11.96
CA SER A 275 -9.64 -13.31 -11.31
C SER A 275 -9.54 -11.96 -12.03
N GLY A 276 -10.28 -10.95 -11.55
CA GLY A 276 -10.27 -9.59 -12.13
C GLY A 276 -8.88 -9.00 -12.22
N VAL A 277 -8.60 -8.29 -13.33
CA VAL A 277 -7.34 -7.60 -13.60
C VAL A 277 -7.50 -6.14 -13.21
N TYR A 278 -6.62 -5.64 -12.34
CA TYR A 278 -6.74 -4.31 -11.76
C TYR A 278 -5.74 -3.31 -12.30
N SER A 279 -4.62 -3.77 -12.80
CA SER A 279 -3.56 -2.91 -13.28
C SER A 279 -2.97 -3.44 -14.58
N LEU A 280 -2.58 -2.51 -15.43
CA LEU A 280 -2.02 -2.76 -16.74
C LEU A 280 -0.96 -1.70 -17.03
N SER A 281 0.17 -2.13 -17.58
CA SER A 281 1.24 -1.23 -18.01
C SER A 281 1.93 -1.80 -19.26
N LEU A 282 2.25 -0.93 -20.19
CA LEU A 282 3.02 -1.25 -21.39
C LEU A 282 4.49 -1.00 -21.17
N HIS A 283 5.32 -1.85 -21.71
CA HIS A 283 6.76 -1.61 -21.72
C HIS A 283 7.10 -0.53 -22.78
N PRO A 284 7.92 0.46 -22.45
CA PRO A 284 8.16 1.60 -23.38
C PRO A 284 8.92 1.20 -24.65
N THR A 285 9.85 0.24 -24.58
CA THR A 285 10.74 -0.11 -25.70
C THR A 285 10.41 -1.45 -26.37
N ILE A 286 9.83 -2.40 -25.61
CA ILE A 286 9.53 -3.76 -26.09
C ILE A 286 8.02 -3.92 -26.28
N ASP A 287 7.58 -4.74 -27.24
CA ASP A 287 6.16 -5.03 -27.50
C ASP A 287 5.56 -5.99 -26.48
N VAL A 288 5.68 -5.62 -25.20
CA VAL A 288 5.27 -6.42 -24.05
C VAL A 288 4.24 -5.66 -23.20
N LEU A 289 3.20 -6.40 -22.82
CA LEU A 289 2.14 -5.93 -21.96
C LEU A 289 2.22 -6.65 -20.61
N CYS A 290 2.31 -5.89 -19.52
CA CYS A 290 2.28 -6.42 -18.17
C CYS A 290 0.92 -6.17 -17.53
N THR A 291 0.34 -7.19 -16.90
CA THR A 291 -0.98 -7.12 -16.26
C THR A 291 -0.94 -7.78 -14.89
N GLY A 292 -1.65 -7.21 -13.93
CA GLY A 292 -1.76 -7.75 -12.59
C GLY A 292 -3.18 -7.65 -12.05
N GLY A 293 -3.54 -8.62 -11.27
CA GLY A 293 -4.90 -8.74 -10.82
C GLY A 293 -5.05 -9.30 -9.41
N ARG A 294 -6.28 -9.66 -9.12
CA ARG A 294 -6.69 -10.21 -7.82
C ARG A 294 -6.12 -11.61 -7.56
N ASP A 295 -5.64 -12.30 -8.59
CA ASP A 295 -4.96 -13.60 -8.47
C ASP A 295 -3.55 -13.53 -7.87
N GLY A 296 -3.02 -12.31 -7.62
CA GLY A 296 -1.69 -12.12 -7.04
C GLY A 296 -0.54 -12.43 -8.00
N VAL A 297 -0.83 -12.53 -9.29
CA VAL A 297 0.15 -12.89 -10.32
C VAL A 297 0.29 -11.75 -11.32
N VAL A 298 1.53 -11.38 -11.63
CA VAL A 298 1.83 -10.52 -12.78
C VAL A 298 2.00 -11.42 -14.00
N ARG A 299 1.25 -11.13 -15.06
CA ARG A 299 1.39 -11.80 -16.35
C ARG A 299 2.00 -10.87 -17.38
N VAL A 300 2.92 -11.43 -18.12
CA VAL A 300 3.66 -10.74 -19.17
C VAL A 300 3.24 -11.35 -20.51
N TRP A 301 2.69 -10.52 -21.38
CA TRP A 301 2.11 -10.92 -22.65
C TRP A 301 2.87 -10.33 -23.82
N ASP A 302 3.03 -11.12 -24.87
CA ASP A 302 3.42 -10.59 -26.16
C ASP A 302 2.19 -9.94 -26.83
N MET A 303 2.33 -8.68 -27.20
CA MET A 303 1.27 -7.88 -27.83
C MET A 303 0.80 -8.44 -29.16
N ARG A 304 1.69 -9.10 -29.91
CA ARG A 304 1.41 -9.61 -31.26
C ARG A 304 0.77 -11.01 -31.25
N SER A 305 1.43 -11.94 -30.57
CA SER A 305 1.01 -13.36 -30.58
C SER A 305 -0.06 -13.69 -29.55
N ARG A 306 -0.37 -12.79 -28.62
CA ARG A 306 -1.28 -13.02 -27.46
C ARG A 306 -0.77 -14.09 -26.49
N SER A 307 0.44 -14.58 -26.68
CA SER A 307 1.01 -15.60 -25.82
C SER A 307 1.44 -15.00 -24.48
N ASN A 308 1.31 -15.79 -23.43
CA ASN A 308 1.84 -15.45 -22.13
C ASN A 308 3.32 -15.84 -22.09
N ILE A 309 4.22 -14.84 -21.99
CA ILE A 309 5.66 -15.04 -21.95
C ILE A 309 6.08 -15.50 -20.58
N HIS A 310 5.66 -14.76 -19.53
CA HIS A 310 6.00 -15.05 -18.13
C HIS A 310 4.78 -14.97 -17.22
N VAL A 311 4.80 -15.83 -16.22
CA VAL A 311 3.85 -15.83 -15.09
C VAL A 311 4.66 -15.56 -13.83
N LEU A 312 4.70 -14.31 -13.40
CA LEU A 312 5.50 -13.85 -12.28
C LEU A 312 4.67 -13.99 -10.99
N GLY A 313 4.86 -15.10 -10.31
CA GLY A 313 4.19 -15.40 -9.05
C GLY A 313 5.04 -14.97 -7.84
N GLY A 314 4.36 -14.75 -6.71
CA GLY A 314 5.05 -14.47 -5.43
C GLY A 314 4.29 -13.52 -4.51
N HIS A 315 3.48 -12.61 -5.03
CA HIS A 315 2.57 -11.82 -4.20
C HIS A 315 1.52 -12.71 -3.54
N LYS A 316 1.21 -12.40 -2.28
CA LYS A 316 0.18 -13.10 -1.50
C LYS A 316 -1.18 -12.40 -1.56
N GLY A 317 -1.20 -11.16 -2.00
CA GLY A 317 -2.39 -10.32 -2.11
C GLY A 317 -2.63 -9.85 -3.53
N THR A 318 -3.74 -9.16 -3.73
CA THR A 318 -4.11 -8.52 -4.99
C THR A 318 -3.07 -7.52 -5.44
N ILE A 319 -2.68 -7.56 -6.70
CA ILE A 319 -1.83 -6.56 -7.32
C ILE A 319 -2.70 -5.38 -7.71
N SER A 320 -2.43 -4.23 -7.10
CA SER A 320 -3.20 -3.00 -7.29
C SER A 320 -2.63 -2.10 -8.38
N SER A 321 -1.31 -2.04 -8.52
CA SER A 321 -0.66 -1.23 -9.53
C SER A 321 0.60 -1.89 -10.08
N ILE A 322 0.86 -1.67 -11.35
CA ILE A 322 2.04 -2.13 -12.08
C ILE A 322 2.57 -0.95 -12.88
N GLN A 323 3.88 -0.82 -12.88
CA GLN A 323 4.59 0.13 -13.73
C GLN A 323 5.71 -0.60 -14.48
N CYS A 324 5.89 -0.25 -15.75
CA CYS A 324 6.97 -0.75 -16.59
C CYS A 324 7.90 0.40 -16.94
N GLN A 325 9.20 0.13 -16.92
CA GLN A 325 10.22 1.08 -17.30
C GLN A 325 11.25 0.44 -18.24
N GLU A 326 12.03 1.26 -18.91
CA GLU A 326 13.03 0.81 -19.87
C GLU A 326 14.23 0.15 -19.21
N ALA A 327 14.73 0.77 -18.14
CA ALA A 327 15.88 0.27 -17.40
C ALA A 327 15.47 -0.76 -16.33
N GLU A 328 16.41 -1.54 -15.84
CA GLU A 328 16.18 -2.47 -14.74
C GLU A 328 15.90 -1.77 -13.39
N PRO A 329 14.93 -2.22 -12.61
CA PRO A 329 14.00 -3.33 -12.85
C PRO A 329 12.91 -2.94 -13.84
N GLN A 330 12.71 -3.76 -14.87
CA GLN A 330 11.80 -3.42 -15.97
C GLN A 330 10.32 -3.43 -15.56
N VAL A 331 9.98 -4.18 -14.53
CA VAL A 331 8.61 -4.24 -13.99
C VAL A 331 8.62 -4.04 -12.48
N ILE A 332 7.76 -3.17 -12.02
CA ILE A 332 7.53 -2.89 -10.60
C ILE A 332 6.06 -3.16 -10.30
N SER A 333 5.77 -3.97 -9.28
CA SER A 333 4.41 -4.28 -8.87
C SER A 333 4.17 -3.93 -7.40
N GLY A 334 3.06 -3.27 -7.13
CA GLY A 334 2.56 -2.97 -5.79
C GLY A 334 1.35 -3.83 -5.46
N SER A 335 1.32 -4.39 -4.26
CA SER A 335 0.26 -5.30 -3.85
C SER A 335 -0.39 -4.92 -2.52
N MET A 336 -1.59 -5.44 -2.31
CA MET A 336 -2.31 -5.33 -1.04
C MET A 336 -1.67 -6.13 0.09
N ASP A 337 -0.68 -6.99 -0.20
CA ASP A 337 0.14 -7.68 0.81
C ASP A 337 1.18 -6.76 1.49
N SER A 338 1.11 -5.44 1.27
CA SER A 338 2.05 -4.42 1.75
C SER A 338 3.46 -4.51 1.19
N THR A 339 3.70 -5.34 0.19
CA THR A 339 5.01 -5.48 -0.47
C THR A 339 5.02 -4.88 -1.86
N ILE A 340 6.20 -4.41 -2.27
CA ILE A 340 6.50 -4.04 -3.65
C ILE A 340 7.52 -5.03 -4.15
N ARG A 341 7.34 -5.52 -5.37
CA ARG A 341 8.28 -6.43 -6.01
C ARG A 341 8.86 -5.82 -7.27
N LEU A 342 10.17 -5.95 -7.37
CA LEU A 342 10.94 -5.58 -8.54
C LEU A 342 11.24 -6.86 -9.33
N TRP A 343 10.90 -6.86 -10.61
CA TRP A 343 11.00 -8.07 -11.45
C TRP A 343 12.03 -7.87 -12.54
N ASP A 344 12.78 -8.92 -12.77
CA ASP A 344 13.64 -9.07 -13.95
C ASP A 344 12.86 -9.84 -15.02
N LEU A 345 12.60 -9.21 -16.17
CA LEU A 345 11.86 -9.83 -17.27
C LEU A 345 12.69 -10.90 -17.99
N VAL A 346 14.00 -10.75 -18.04
CA VAL A 346 14.88 -11.71 -18.72
C VAL A 346 14.90 -13.03 -17.96
N ALA A 347 15.08 -12.95 -16.64
CA ALA A 347 15.11 -14.14 -15.78
C ALA A 347 13.71 -14.64 -15.42
N GLY A 348 12.65 -13.85 -15.58
CA GLY A 348 11.28 -14.17 -15.15
C GLY A 348 11.16 -14.35 -13.63
N LYS A 349 11.99 -13.66 -12.85
CA LYS A 349 12.11 -13.83 -11.39
C LYS A 349 12.03 -12.50 -10.66
N THR A 350 11.67 -12.57 -9.37
CA THR A 350 11.74 -11.42 -8.47
C THR A 350 13.21 -11.08 -8.20
N ARG A 351 13.61 -9.83 -8.48
CA ARG A 351 14.94 -9.28 -8.16
C ARG A 351 15.02 -8.84 -6.70
N ALA A 352 14.05 -8.08 -6.24
CA ALA A 352 13.99 -7.59 -4.87
C ALA A 352 12.54 -7.50 -4.37
N VAL A 353 12.37 -7.58 -3.04
CA VAL A 353 11.09 -7.43 -2.34
C VAL A 353 11.23 -6.34 -1.30
N LEU A 354 10.43 -5.28 -1.44
CA LEU A 354 10.46 -4.13 -0.54
C LEU A 354 9.30 -4.25 0.47
N THR A 355 9.64 -4.29 1.76
CA THR A 355 8.68 -4.57 2.86
C THR A 355 8.48 -3.42 3.83
N HIS A 356 8.90 -2.21 3.47
CA HIS A 356 8.86 -1.04 4.36
C HIS A 356 7.44 -0.47 4.61
N HIS A 357 6.47 -0.82 3.76
CA HIS A 357 5.08 -0.43 3.99
C HIS A 357 4.43 -1.34 5.03
N LYS A 358 3.66 -0.75 5.94
CA LYS A 358 2.89 -1.47 6.97
C LYS A 358 1.48 -1.82 6.50
N LYS A 359 0.97 -1.11 5.50
CA LYS A 359 -0.38 -1.27 4.94
C LYS A 359 -0.29 -1.52 3.44
N SER A 360 -1.42 -1.88 2.83
CA SER A 360 -1.52 -2.17 1.40
C SER A 360 -0.96 -1.05 0.52
N VAL A 361 -0.15 -1.42 -0.48
CA VAL A 361 0.34 -0.51 -1.52
C VAL A 361 -0.70 -0.49 -2.63
N ARG A 362 -1.26 0.69 -2.94
CA ARG A 362 -2.30 0.83 -3.96
C ARG A 362 -1.83 1.56 -5.22
N ALA A 363 -0.91 2.49 -5.08
CA ALA A 363 -0.43 3.33 -6.17
C ALA A 363 1.08 3.23 -6.34
N LEU A 364 1.53 3.30 -7.58
CA LEU A 364 2.93 3.44 -7.98
C LEU A 364 3.02 4.53 -9.02
N ALA A 365 4.03 5.37 -8.95
CA ALA A 365 4.37 6.35 -9.96
C ALA A 365 5.86 6.31 -10.25
N LEU A 366 6.23 6.27 -11.53
CA LEU A 366 7.60 6.42 -12.00
C LEU A 366 7.89 7.90 -12.25
N HIS A 367 9.09 8.34 -11.94
CA HIS A 367 9.54 9.65 -12.38
C HIS A 367 9.98 9.57 -13.84
N PRO A 368 9.55 10.49 -14.71
CA PRO A 368 9.85 10.40 -16.12
C PRO A 368 11.33 10.59 -16.47
N THR A 369 12.08 11.40 -15.71
CA THR A 369 13.49 11.72 -15.96
C THR A 369 14.45 11.13 -14.95
N GLU A 370 14.08 11.07 -13.65
CA GLU A 370 14.92 10.49 -12.61
C GLU A 370 14.69 9.00 -12.49
N PHE A 371 15.75 8.24 -12.21
CA PHE A 371 15.68 6.79 -12.03
C PHE A 371 15.16 6.41 -10.63
N THR A 372 14.00 6.94 -10.31
CA THR A 372 13.32 6.80 -9.02
C THR A 372 11.83 6.54 -9.20
N PHE A 373 11.21 5.94 -8.20
CA PHE A 373 9.76 5.75 -8.19
C PHE A 373 9.15 6.04 -6.82
N ALA A 374 7.89 6.38 -6.81
CA ALA A 374 7.11 6.56 -5.60
C ALA A 374 6.08 5.44 -5.42
N SER A 375 5.79 5.10 -4.18
CA SER A 375 4.76 4.15 -3.81
C SER A 375 3.81 4.73 -2.78
N GLY A 376 2.50 4.62 -3.02
CA GLY A 376 1.42 5.08 -2.15
C GLY A 376 0.77 3.94 -1.39
N SER A 377 0.63 4.14 -0.10
CA SER A 377 -0.07 3.25 0.81
C SER A 377 -1.07 4.05 1.65
N ALA A 378 -1.83 3.40 2.52
CA ALA A 378 -2.64 4.13 3.47
C ALA A 378 -1.73 4.92 4.43
N GLN A 379 -1.91 6.24 4.43
CA GLN A 379 -1.22 7.22 5.29
C GLN A 379 0.27 7.46 4.97
N SER A 380 0.85 6.85 3.96
CA SER A 380 2.27 7.06 3.65
C SER A 380 2.58 6.92 2.16
N ALA A 381 3.35 7.85 1.64
CA ALA A 381 4.02 7.74 0.36
C ALA A 381 5.53 7.67 0.59
N LYS A 382 6.21 6.85 -0.20
CA LYS A 382 7.65 6.59 -0.07
C LYS A 382 8.32 6.68 -1.43
N GLN A 383 9.54 7.21 -1.43
CA GLN A 383 10.39 7.29 -2.62
C GLN A 383 11.50 6.25 -2.57
N TRP A 384 11.80 5.68 -3.72
CA TRP A 384 12.73 4.59 -3.91
C TRP A 384 13.67 4.88 -5.07
N LEU A 385 14.92 4.48 -4.91
CA LEU A 385 15.92 4.55 -5.94
C LEU A 385 15.99 3.22 -6.71
N CYS A 386 15.93 3.25 -8.03
CA CYS A 386 16.26 2.12 -8.87
C CYS A 386 17.80 2.02 -9.02
N PRO A 387 18.36 0.83 -9.29
CA PRO A 387 17.70 -0.43 -9.64
C PRO A 387 17.41 -1.36 -8.44
N ASN A 388 17.94 -1.09 -7.26
CA ASN A 388 17.89 -2.01 -6.13
C ASN A 388 16.62 -1.84 -5.28
N GLY A 389 15.94 -0.70 -5.38
CA GLY A 389 14.82 -0.34 -4.53
C GLY A 389 15.27 0.21 -3.17
N ASP A 390 16.39 0.93 -3.16
CA ASP A 390 16.88 1.56 -1.94
C ASP A 390 15.92 2.67 -1.50
N PHE A 391 15.61 2.68 -0.20
CA PHE A 391 14.71 3.67 0.37
C PHE A 391 15.40 5.04 0.43
N MET A 392 14.79 6.05 -0.18
CA MET A 392 15.29 7.42 -0.16
C MET A 392 14.65 8.25 0.96
N GLN A 393 13.35 8.47 0.87
CA GLN A 393 12.63 9.32 1.82
C GLN A 393 11.14 8.99 1.92
N ASN A 394 10.52 9.50 2.98
CA ASN A 394 9.07 9.53 3.11
C ASN A 394 8.57 10.91 2.70
N PHE A 395 7.51 10.94 1.93
CA PHE A 395 6.75 12.17 1.71
C PHE A 395 5.98 12.57 2.97
N SER A 396 5.60 13.84 3.07
CA SER A 396 4.76 14.31 4.16
C SER A 396 3.50 13.44 4.30
N PRO A 397 3.11 13.07 5.52
CA PRO A 397 2.03 12.11 5.74
C PRO A 397 0.67 12.64 5.24
N VAL A 398 -0.15 11.72 4.75
CA VAL A 398 -1.56 11.91 4.39
C VAL A 398 -2.41 11.17 5.42
N ASN A 399 -3.57 11.70 5.78
CA ASN A 399 -4.43 11.05 6.77
C ASN A 399 -5.35 9.98 6.18
N SER A 400 -5.38 9.86 4.88
CA SER A 400 -6.29 9.00 4.10
C SER A 400 -5.56 7.90 3.33
N ILE A 401 -6.31 7.08 2.62
CA ILE A 401 -5.79 6.01 1.78
C ILE A 401 -5.44 6.59 0.41
N ILE A 402 -4.19 6.51 0.01
CA ILE A 402 -3.73 6.95 -1.30
C ILE A 402 -4.14 5.90 -2.34
N ASN A 403 -5.01 6.27 -3.28
CA ASN A 403 -5.45 5.40 -4.37
C ASN A 403 -4.62 5.59 -5.64
N THR A 404 -4.14 6.81 -5.88
CA THR A 404 -3.41 7.14 -7.11
C THR A 404 -2.24 8.06 -6.83
N LEU A 405 -1.17 7.88 -7.60
CA LEU A 405 0.00 8.74 -7.65
C LEU A 405 0.30 9.05 -9.11
N ALA A 406 0.75 10.25 -9.37
CA ALA A 406 1.30 10.65 -10.66
C ALA A 406 2.50 11.57 -10.43
N ALA A 407 3.53 11.45 -11.26
CA ALA A 407 4.73 12.29 -11.21
C ALA A 407 4.92 13.01 -12.54
N ASN A 408 5.43 14.23 -12.46
CA ASN A 408 5.73 15.09 -13.60
C ASN A 408 7.24 15.30 -13.76
N GLU A 409 7.67 15.75 -14.94
CA GLU A 409 9.06 16.14 -15.23
C GLU A 409 9.56 17.31 -14.36
N ASP A 410 8.66 18.21 -13.95
CA ASP A 410 8.95 19.36 -13.08
C ASP A 410 9.17 19.00 -11.61
N ASN A 411 9.40 17.73 -11.29
CA ASN A 411 9.53 17.23 -9.92
C ASN A 411 8.28 17.45 -9.04
N ILE A 412 7.09 17.45 -9.63
CA ILE A 412 5.84 17.55 -8.92
C ILE A 412 5.22 16.15 -8.84
N MET A 413 4.89 15.71 -7.63
CA MET A 413 4.13 14.49 -7.41
C MET A 413 2.74 14.83 -6.89
N PHE A 414 1.73 14.29 -7.57
CA PHE A 414 0.34 14.32 -7.13
C PHE A 414 -0.02 13.04 -6.37
N ALA A 415 -0.76 13.16 -5.29
CA ALA A 415 -1.38 12.06 -4.59
C ALA A 415 -2.88 12.33 -4.39
N GLY A 416 -3.69 11.41 -4.89
CA GLY A 416 -5.14 11.42 -4.74
C GLY A 416 -5.59 10.31 -3.79
N SER A 417 -6.51 10.66 -2.90
CA SER A 417 -6.98 9.81 -1.82
C SER A 417 -8.45 9.40 -1.96
N ASP A 418 -8.81 8.39 -1.20
CA ASP A 418 -10.16 7.81 -1.17
C ASP A 418 -11.23 8.79 -0.63
N ASN A 419 -10.82 9.69 0.26
CA ASN A 419 -11.71 10.69 0.89
C ASN A 419 -11.83 11.99 0.07
N GLY A 420 -11.22 12.06 -1.13
CA GLY A 420 -11.15 13.31 -1.88
C GLY A 420 -9.99 14.22 -1.48
N GLU A 421 -9.18 13.86 -0.48
CA GLU A 421 -7.98 14.60 -0.12
C GLU A 421 -6.99 14.53 -1.29
N ILE A 422 -6.52 15.69 -1.73
CA ILE A 422 -5.51 15.86 -2.76
C ILE A 422 -4.29 16.52 -2.16
N SER A 423 -3.12 16.04 -2.56
CA SER A 423 -1.86 16.57 -2.07
C SER A 423 -0.85 16.66 -3.21
N PHE A 424 -0.16 17.78 -3.29
CA PHE A 424 0.95 17.98 -4.22
C PHE A 424 2.24 18.10 -3.43
N TYR A 425 3.25 17.39 -3.90
CA TYR A 425 4.54 17.27 -3.25
C TYR A 425 5.65 17.69 -4.20
N ASP A 426 6.69 18.29 -3.65
CA ASP A 426 7.97 18.39 -4.33
C ASP A 426 8.69 17.03 -4.26
N TRP A 427 9.08 16.49 -5.42
CA TRP A 427 9.71 15.17 -5.53
C TRP A 427 11.04 15.07 -4.81
N LYS A 428 11.85 16.14 -4.86
CA LYS A 428 13.21 16.15 -4.28
C LYS A 428 13.22 16.23 -2.77
N SER A 429 12.39 17.09 -2.19
CA SER A 429 12.38 17.32 -0.75
C SER A 429 11.34 16.47 0.00
N GLY A 430 10.35 15.92 -0.73
CA GLY A 430 9.21 15.24 -0.11
C GLY A 430 8.25 16.18 0.63
N HIS A 431 8.41 17.49 0.47
CA HIS A 431 7.55 18.49 1.12
C HIS A 431 6.22 18.63 0.39
N ARG A 432 5.13 18.74 1.16
CA ARG A 432 3.80 19.01 0.62
C ARG A 432 3.59 20.51 0.51
N PHE A 433 3.60 21.05 -0.72
CA PHE A 433 3.41 22.48 -0.95
C PHE A 433 1.94 22.86 -1.12
N GLN A 434 1.06 21.94 -1.53
CA GLN A 434 -0.37 22.18 -1.63
C GLN A 434 -1.17 21.01 -1.05
N HIS A 435 -2.22 21.35 -0.33
CA HIS A 435 -3.19 20.41 0.22
C HIS A 435 -4.59 20.99 -0.03
N GLY A 436 -5.51 20.13 -0.43
CA GLY A 436 -6.90 20.50 -0.67
C GLY A 436 -7.80 19.27 -0.69
N GLU A 437 -9.08 19.54 -0.86
CA GLU A 437 -10.09 18.49 -1.01
C GLU A 437 -10.79 18.67 -2.35
N SER A 438 -11.08 17.57 -3.00
CA SER A 438 -11.89 17.56 -4.21
C SER A 438 -13.37 17.65 -3.82
N ILE A 439 -14.08 18.58 -4.41
CA ILE A 439 -15.50 18.80 -4.16
C ILE A 439 -16.29 17.90 -5.11
N ALA A 440 -17.16 17.03 -4.58
CA ALA A 440 -18.03 16.19 -5.39
C ALA A 440 -19.00 17.03 -6.24
N GLN A 441 -19.39 16.51 -7.39
CA GLN A 441 -20.37 17.19 -8.26
C GLN A 441 -21.72 17.38 -7.53
N PRO A 442 -22.42 18.49 -7.80
CA PRO A 442 -23.77 18.68 -7.31
C PRO A 442 -24.69 17.51 -7.70
N GLY A 443 -25.32 16.88 -6.71
CA GLY A 443 -26.17 15.72 -6.89
C GLY A 443 -25.48 14.37 -6.62
N SER A 444 -24.18 14.33 -6.41
CA SER A 444 -23.45 13.18 -5.83
C SER A 444 -23.40 13.26 -4.32
N LEU A 445 -23.19 12.12 -3.67
CA LEU A 445 -22.97 12.08 -2.22
C LEU A 445 -21.58 12.67 -1.88
N GLU A 446 -21.46 13.34 -0.75
CA GLU A 446 -20.16 13.85 -0.27
C GLU A 446 -19.11 12.72 -0.10
N ALA A 447 -19.55 11.52 0.24
CA ALA A 447 -18.71 10.34 0.33
C ALA A 447 -18.14 9.86 -1.03
N GLU A 448 -18.66 10.35 -2.15
CA GLU A 448 -18.20 10.04 -3.51
C GLU A 448 -17.12 11.02 -4.03
N ALA A 449 -16.51 11.82 -3.19
CA ALA A 449 -15.44 12.76 -3.56
C ALA A 449 -14.08 12.06 -3.84
N GLY A 450 -13.97 10.75 -3.64
CA GLY A 450 -12.70 10.02 -3.73
C GLY A 450 -12.04 10.07 -5.10
N VAL A 451 -10.75 10.37 -5.13
CA VAL A 451 -9.92 10.33 -6.35
C VAL A 451 -9.43 8.91 -6.59
N MET A 452 -9.77 8.35 -7.76
CA MET A 452 -9.48 6.95 -8.07
C MET A 452 -8.29 6.77 -9.00
N CYS A 453 -8.09 7.66 -9.95
CA CYS A 453 -6.99 7.62 -10.92
C CYS A 453 -6.51 9.03 -11.25
N SER A 454 -5.25 9.12 -11.64
CA SER A 454 -4.64 10.39 -12.07
C SER A 454 -3.55 10.15 -13.10
N THR A 455 -3.35 11.11 -13.97
CA THR A 455 -2.25 11.15 -14.92
C THR A 455 -1.92 12.59 -15.27
N PHE A 456 -0.64 12.90 -15.44
CA PHE A 456 -0.21 14.15 -16.07
C PHE A 456 -0.27 14.02 -17.59
N ASP A 457 -0.46 15.14 -18.25
CA ASP A 457 -0.26 15.21 -19.69
C ASP A 457 1.24 15.13 -20.04
N LYS A 458 1.55 14.94 -21.32
CA LYS A 458 2.94 14.82 -21.76
C LYS A 458 3.74 16.12 -21.64
N THR A 459 3.08 17.25 -21.55
CA THR A 459 3.71 18.56 -21.35
C THR A 459 3.89 18.91 -19.88
N GLY A 460 3.30 18.14 -18.97
CA GLY A 460 3.33 18.41 -17.54
C GLY A 460 2.45 19.57 -17.06
N LEU A 461 1.81 20.29 -17.98
CA LEU A 461 1.02 21.48 -17.66
C LEU A 461 -0.40 21.21 -17.17
N ARG A 462 -0.89 19.99 -17.37
CA ARG A 462 -2.23 19.57 -16.98
C ARG A 462 -2.18 18.26 -16.23
N LEU A 463 -2.99 18.18 -15.18
CA LEU A 463 -3.26 16.95 -14.46
C LEU A 463 -4.72 16.57 -14.70
N ILE A 464 -4.96 15.31 -15.01
CA ILE A 464 -6.30 14.75 -15.17
C ILE A 464 -6.55 13.77 -14.05
N THR A 465 -7.63 13.99 -13.32
CA THR A 465 -8.09 13.09 -12.24
C THR A 465 -9.44 12.50 -12.59
N GLY A 466 -9.63 11.22 -12.31
CA GLY A 466 -10.92 10.56 -12.39
C GLY A 466 -11.40 10.21 -10.99
N GLU A 467 -12.65 10.56 -10.72
CA GLU A 467 -13.21 10.53 -9.38
C GLU A 467 -14.39 9.55 -9.24
N SER A 468 -14.75 9.27 -8.01
CA SER A 468 -15.87 8.38 -7.70
C SER A 468 -17.23 9.06 -7.92
N ASP A 469 -17.30 10.39 -8.00
CA ASP A 469 -18.47 11.16 -8.39
C ASP A 469 -18.81 11.08 -9.90
N LYS A 470 -18.15 10.18 -10.65
CA LYS A 470 -18.30 9.93 -12.10
C LYS A 470 -17.77 11.08 -12.97
N SER A 471 -17.10 12.06 -12.36
CA SER A 471 -16.49 13.20 -13.07
C SER A 471 -15.02 12.96 -13.37
N ILE A 472 -14.55 13.72 -14.32
CA ILE A 472 -13.14 13.86 -14.68
C ILE A 472 -12.79 15.33 -14.47
N LYS A 473 -11.78 15.61 -13.67
CA LYS A 473 -11.33 16.98 -13.42
C LYS A 473 -9.98 17.21 -14.08
N ILE A 474 -9.88 18.32 -14.78
CA ILE A 474 -8.65 18.77 -15.42
C ILE A 474 -8.12 19.93 -14.60
N TRP A 475 -6.94 19.75 -14.05
CA TRP A 475 -6.22 20.72 -13.23
C TRP A 475 -5.15 21.40 -14.05
N LYS A 476 -4.90 22.67 -13.77
CA LYS A 476 -3.82 23.45 -14.36
C LYS A 476 -3.12 24.25 -13.27
N GLN A 477 -1.85 24.52 -13.46
CA GLN A 477 -1.11 25.43 -12.61
C GLN A 477 -1.68 26.84 -12.71
N ASP A 478 -1.69 27.58 -11.61
CA ASP A 478 -2.11 28.97 -11.57
C ASP A 478 -1.02 29.86 -12.14
N GLU A 479 -1.21 30.37 -13.34
CA GLU A 479 -0.27 31.26 -14.05
C GLU A 479 -0.11 32.63 -13.34
N SER A 480 -1.06 33.03 -12.49
CA SER A 480 -1.02 34.28 -11.74
C SER A 480 -0.28 34.19 -10.40
N ALA A 481 0.09 32.98 -9.98
CA ALA A 481 0.77 32.75 -8.71
C ALA A 481 2.26 33.09 -8.81
N SER A 482 2.79 33.78 -7.82
CA SER A 482 4.20 34.06 -7.67
C SER A 482 4.68 33.65 -6.27
N GLU A 483 5.98 33.58 -6.05
CA GLU A 483 6.56 33.26 -4.74
C GLU A 483 6.15 34.27 -3.67
N GLU A 484 5.85 35.53 -4.05
CA GLU A 484 5.38 36.55 -3.14
C GLU A 484 3.92 36.36 -2.70
N THR A 485 3.04 35.89 -3.63
CA THR A 485 1.62 35.66 -3.35
C THR A 485 1.38 34.34 -2.62
N HIS A 486 2.22 33.35 -2.87
CA HIS A 486 2.14 32.00 -2.28
C HIS A 486 3.51 31.60 -1.74
N PRO A 487 3.92 32.18 -0.58
CA PRO A 487 5.22 31.88 0.01
C PRO A 487 5.30 30.42 0.48
N LEU A 488 6.49 29.85 0.35
CA LEU A 488 6.76 28.49 0.77
C LEU A 488 6.75 28.40 2.30
N ASP A 489 5.77 27.71 2.88
CA ASP A 489 5.73 27.42 4.33
C ASP A 489 6.58 26.17 4.65
N TRP A 490 7.90 26.34 4.62
CA TRP A 490 8.83 25.27 4.94
C TRP A 490 9.60 25.58 6.22
N LYS A 491 9.51 24.64 7.17
CA LYS A 491 10.31 24.66 8.41
C LYS A 491 11.20 23.41 8.40
N PRO A 492 12.53 23.56 8.44
CA PRO A 492 13.42 22.42 8.49
C PRO A 492 13.16 21.61 9.75
N THR A 493 12.55 20.46 9.60
CA THR A 493 12.40 19.51 10.70
C THR A 493 13.74 18.80 10.88
N LEU A 494 14.37 18.99 12.04
CA LEU A 494 15.48 18.16 12.50
C LEU A 494 14.92 16.76 12.80
N GLY A 495 14.62 16.01 11.73
CA GLY A 495 13.98 14.71 11.81
C GLY A 495 14.95 13.67 12.35
N ARG A 496 14.69 13.15 13.55
CA ARG A 496 15.09 11.79 13.87
C ARG A 496 14.34 10.88 12.91
N GLN A 497 15.05 10.28 11.95
CA GLN A 497 14.49 9.15 11.19
C GLN A 497 14.12 8.06 12.20
N LYS A 498 12.84 7.92 12.47
CA LYS A 498 12.32 6.71 13.10
C LYS A 498 12.14 5.69 11.98
N PHE A 499 13.00 4.70 11.97
CA PHE A 499 12.86 3.51 11.14
C PHE A 499 11.64 2.68 11.55
#